data_e1b3155a5a38476d78c82cc8bcd6cc48
#
_entry.id   e1b3155a5a38476d78c82cc8bcd6cc48
#
_cell.length_a   1.000
_cell.length_b   1.000
_cell.length_c   1.000
_cell.angle_alpha   90.00
_cell.angle_beta   90.00
_cell.angle_gamma   90.00
#
_symmetry.space_group_name_H-M   'P 1'
#
loop_
_entity.id
_entity.type
_entity.pdbx_description
1 polymer ?
#
loop_
_entity_poly.entity_id
_entity_poly.type
_entity_poly.pdbx_seq_one_letter_code
_entity_poly.pdbx_strand_id
1 'polypeptide(L)'
;MVPFVRRRADLRDHPGQVALPGGGVEADESAWQAAEREVAEEIGVPAGRLVPLGAGDPIYAAVTNFSVVPFMAYLPDPVPSFVHDVRELEGVLAIPLDRLLDDSAWLESNEPWRFRYLAHEESVVWGLTERIVYGLAPKLRQALAEDQSPDQPAAEG
;
A
#
# COMPACT_ATOMS: atom_id res chain seq x y z
N MET A 1 7.99 -4.15 6.60
CA MET A 1 6.54 -4.46 6.71
C MET A 1 5.75 -3.35 6.05
N VAL A 2 4.69 -3.69 5.31
CA VAL A 2 3.76 -2.73 4.68
C VAL A 2 2.40 -2.89 5.35
N PRO A 3 1.79 -1.81 5.89
CA PRO A 3 0.46 -1.87 6.49
C PRO A 3 -0.63 -1.93 5.41
N PHE A 4 -1.61 -2.78 5.61
CA PHE A 4 -2.85 -2.86 4.87
C PHE A 4 -4.01 -2.74 5.84
N VAL A 5 -5.12 -2.20 5.39
CA VAL A 5 -6.36 -2.12 6.15
C VAL A 5 -7.31 -3.21 5.68
N ARG A 6 -8.05 -3.83 6.61
CA ARG A 6 -9.16 -4.73 6.29
C ARG A 6 -10.47 -4.04 6.64
N ARG A 7 -11.30 -3.83 5.62
CA ARG A 7 -12.63 -3.25 5.79
C ARG A 7 -13.55 -4.21 6.51
N ARG A 8 -14.47 -3.67 7.30
CA ARG A 8 -15.46 -4.50 8.01
C ARG A 8 -16.33 -5.27 7.02
N ALA A 9 -16.68 -6.50 7.38
CA ALA A 9 -17.51 -7.38 6.56
C ALA A 9 -18.98 -6.94 6.47
N ASP A 10 -19.44 -6.08 7.38
CA ASP A 10 -20.81 -5.57 7.45
C ASP A 10 -21.02 -4.23 6.70
N LEU A 11 -19.98 -3.69 6.07
CA LEU A 11 -20.10 -2.49 5.25
C LEU A 11 -20.81 -2.79 3.92
N ARG A 12 -21.50 -1.75 3.40
CA ARG A 12 -22.18 -1.82 2.11
C ARG A 12 -21.19 -1.89 0.94
N ASP A 13 -20.10 -1.13 1.02
CA ASP A 13 -19.10 -1.01 -0.03
C ASP A 13 -17.82 -1.75 0.33
N HIS A 14 -17.40 -2.66 -0.55
CA HIS A 14 -16.16 -3.45 -0.42
C HIS A 14 -16.01 -4.21 0.92
N PRO A 15 -17.03 -4.98 1.38
CA PRO A 15 -16.98 -5.69 2.65
C PRO A 15 -15.82 -6.68 2.70
N GLY A 16 -15.05 -6.66 3.80
CA GLY A 16 -13.93 -7.57 4.04
C GLY A 16 -12.71 -7.36 3.13
N GLN A 17 -12.72 -6.36 2.25
CA GLN A 17 -11.62 -6.11 1.32
C GLN A 17 -10.37 -5.64 2.06
N VAL A 18 -9.22 -6.15 1.60
CA VAL A 18 -7.89 -5.70 2.04
C VAL A 18 -7.36 -4.67 1.07
N ALA A 19 -7.00 -3.50 1.58
CA ALA A 19 -6.51 -2.37 0.79
C ALA A 19 -5.29 -1.71 1.43
N LEU A 20 -4.55 -0.94 0.65
CA LEU A 20 -3.62 0.04 1.20
C LEU A 20 -4.41 1.18 1.82
N PRO A 21 -3.92 1.79 2.92
CA PRO A 21 -4.56 3.00 3.47
C PRO A 21 -4.66 4.09 2.41
N GLY A 22 -5.79 4.78 2.35
CA GLY A 22 -5.98 5.86 1.40
C GLY A 22 -7.43 6.12 1.06
N GLY A 23 -7.70 7.32 0.53
CA GLY A 23 -9.05 7.76 0.17
C GLY A 23 -9.06 8.88 -0.86
N GLY A 24 -10.16 9.60 -0.92
CA GLY A 24 -10.37 10.70 -1.87
C GLY A 24 -9.61 11.96 -1.49
N VAL A 25 -9.17 12.71 -2.49
CA VAL A 25 -8.61 14.05 -2.29
C VAL A 25 -9.75 15.03 -1.99
N GLU A 26 -9.63 15.78 -0.89
CA GLU A 26 -10.57 16.81 -0.49
C GLU A 26 -10.22 18.19 -1.10
N ALA A 27 -11.12 19.16 -0.92
CA ALA A 27 -10.84 20.50 -1.35
C ALA A 27 -9.62 21.08 -0.60
N ASP A 28 -8.77 21.79 -1.34
CA ASP A 28 -7.59 22.50 -0.81
C ASP A 28 -6.44 21.60 -0.29
N GLU A 29 -6.43 20.31 -0.59
CA GLU A 29 -5.30 19.42 -0.30
C GLU A 29 -4.68 18.84 -1.58
N SER A 30 -3.39 18.54 -1.53
CA SER A 30 -2.70 17.77 -2.56
C SER A 30 -2.95 16.28 -2.37
N ALA A 31 -2.71 15.46 -3.41
CA ALA A 31 -2.85 14.02 -3.32
C ALA A 31 -1.94 13.38 -2.23
N TRP A 32 -0.75 13.96 -1.99
CA TRP A 32 0.12 13.53 -0.89
C TRP A 32 -0.49 13.85 0.48
N GLN A 33 -1.03 15.06 0.66
CA GLN A 33 -1.69 15.44 1.91
C GLN A 33 -2.92 14.58 2.20
N ALA A 34 -3.72 14.25 1.15
CA ALA A 34 -4.79 13.28 1.27
C ALA A 34 -4.28 11.92 1.77
N ALA A 35 -3.20 11.40 1.18
CA ALA A 35 -2.62 10.13 1.60
C ALA A 35 -2.15 10.17 3.07
N GLU A 36 -1.51 11.26 3.52
CA GLU A 36 -1.10 11.43 4.93
C GLU A 36 -2.30 11.52 5.88
N ARG A 37 -3.35 12.25 5.49
CA ARG A 37 -4.60 12.37 6.27
C ARG A 37 -5.26 11.01 6.43
N GLU A 38 -5.46 10.29 5.34
CA GLU A 38 -6.10 8.96 5.35
C GLU A 38 -5.30 7.94 6.19
N VAL A 39 -3.97 7.94 6.06
CA VAL A 39 -3.10 7.10 6.90
C VAL A 39 -3.26 7.46 8.39
N ALA A 40 -3.41 8.75 8.72
CA ALA A 40 -3.62 9.17 10.09
C ALA A 40 -5.00 8.75 10.63
N GLU A 41 -6.05 8.85 9.80
CA GLU A 41 -7.43 8.50 10.15
C GLU A 41 -7.62 6.97 10.25
N GLU A 42 -7.11 6.23 9.26
CA GLU A 42 -7.34 4.79 9.15
C GLU A 42 -6.44 3.95 10.07
N ILE A 43 -5.17 4.33 10.27
CA ILE A 43 -4.19 3.52 11.02
C ILE A 43 -3.44 4.26 12.12
N GLY A 44 -3.80 5.53 12.38
CA GLY A 44 -3.29 6.31 13.51
C GLY A 44 -1.84 6.77 13.38
N VAL A 45 -1.25 6.79 12.20
CA VAL A 45 0.09 7.35 11.98
C VAL A 45 -0.04 8.87 11.78
N PRO A 46 0.52 9.71 12.68
CA PRO A 46 0.36 11.16 12.57
C PRO A 46 0.88 11.71 11.23
N ALA A 47 0.15 12.66 10.63
CA ALA A 47 0.60 13.39 9.46
C ALA A 47 1.99 14.00 9.69
N GLY A 48 2.82 14.02 8.64
CA GLY A 48 4.21 14.49 8.72
C GLY A 48 5.21 13.46 9.28
N ARG A 49 4.76 12.27 9.69
CA ARG A 49 5.66 11.17 10.09
C ARG A 49 6.16 10.36 8.89
N LEU A 50 5.44 10.40 7.79
CA LEU A 50 5.83 9.68 6.58
C LEU A 50 6.89 10.46 5.80
N VAL A 51 7.96 9.77 5.42
CA VAL A 51 8.97 10.33 4.52
C VAL A 51 8.66 9.86 3.11
N PRO A 52 8.29 10.75 2.17
CA PRO A 52 7.95 10.36 0.82
C PRO A 52 9.18 9.84 0.07
N LEU A 53 9.04 8.69 -0.58
CA LEU A 53 10.06 8.08 -1.43
C LEU A 53 9.75 8.28 -2.92
N GLY A 54 8.49 8.52 -3.25
CA GLY A 54 8.05 8.75 -4.62
C GLY A 54 6.60 8.33 -4.84
N ALA A 55 6.16 8.51 -6.09
CA ALA A 55 4.84 8.10 -6.54
C ALA A 55 4.93 7.07 -7.68
N GLY A 56 3.94 6.20 -7.75
CA GLY A 56 3.71 5.35 -8.90
C GLY A 56 2.87 6.05 -9.98
N ASP A 57 2.70 5.37 -11.10
CA ASP A 57 1.84 5.86 -12.17
C ASP A 57 0.36 5.79 -11.74
N PRO A 58 -0.47 6.77 -12.13
CA PRO A 58 -1.89 6.76 -11.82
C PRO A 58 -2.58 5.51 -12.39
N ILE A 59 -3.44 4.89 -11.57
CA ILE A 59 -4.21 3.71 -11.96
C ILE A 59 -5.69 4.06 -11.99
N TYR A 60 -6.32 3.92 -13.14
CA TYR A 60 -7.75 4.11 -13.25
C TYR A 60 -8.52 2.91 -12.68
N ALA A 61 -9.40 3.18 -11.73
CA ALA A 61 -10.29 2.22 -11.10
C ALA A 61 -11.70 2.35 -11.70
N ALA A 62 -12.01 1.52 -12.69
CA ALA A 62 -13.26 1.63 -13.47
C ALA A 62 -14.52 1.45 -12.61
N VAL A 63 -14.47 0.64 -11.54
CA VAL A 63 -15.62 0.37 -10.66
C VAL A 63 -16.03 1.62 -9.89
N THR A 64 -15.07 2.41 -9.43
CA THR A 64 -15.30 3.62 -8.63
C THR A 64 -15.20 4.91 -9.44
N ASN A 65 -14.76 4.82 -10.71
CA ASN A 65 -14.49 5.95 -11.60
C ASN A 65 -13.44 6.94 -11.04
N PHE A 66 -12.48 6.44 -10.26
CA PHE A 66 -11.39 7.24 -9.71
C PHE A 66 -10.07 6.95 -10.42
N SER A 67 -9.20 7.97 -10.45
CA SER A 67 -7.78 7.82 -10.75
C SER A 67 -7.00 7.79 -9.44
N VAL A 68 -6.37 6.67 -9.14
CA VAL A 68 -5.63 6.45 -7.90
C VAL A 68 -4.15 6.66 -8.15
N VAL A 69 -3.51 7.54 -7.38
CA VAL A 69 -2.06 7.79 -7.39
C VAL A 69 -1.46 7.08 -6.18
N PRO A 70 -0.69 6.00 -6.36
CA PRO A 70 -0.03 5.33 -5.25
C PRO A 70 1.24 6.08 -4.86
N PHE A 71 1.43 6.28 -3.55
CA PHE A 71 2.65 6.84 -2.98
C PHE A 71 3.46 5.76 -2.26
N MET A 72 4.77 5.82 -2.42
CA MET A 72 5.71 5.08 -1.59
C MET A 72 6.24 6.00 -0.52
N ALA A 73 6.22 5.56 0.73
CA ALA A 73 6.70 6.32 1.86
C ALA A 73 7.40 5.40 2.86
N TYR A 74 8.34 5.97 3.59
CA TYR A 74 9.02 5.34 4.70
C TYR A 74 8.52 5.91 6.03
N LEU A 75 8.26 5.05 7.00
CA LEU A 75 7.92 5.43 8.36
C LEU A 75 9.13 5.20 9.27
N PRO A 76 9.80 6.28 9.73
CA PRO A 76 10.97 6.17 10.60
C PRO A 76 10.64 5.59 11.97
N ASP A 77 11.62 4.93 12.58
CA ASP A 77 11.53 4.48 13.95
C ASP A 77 11.41 5.65 14.97
N PRO A 78 10.73 5.43 16.10
CA PRO A 78 9.98 4.25 16.43
C PRO A 78 8.65 4.18 15.67
N VAL A 79 8.34 3.02 15.09
CA VAL A 79 7.04 2.79 14.45
C VAL A 79 5.96 2.75 15.54
N PRO A 80 4.92 3.60 15.46
CA PRO A 80 3.84 3.59 16.44
C PRO A 80 3.01 2.31 16.32
N SER A 81 2.33 1.93 17.38
CA SER A 81 1.28 0.94 17.29
C SER A 81 0.15 1.47 16.42
N PHE A 82 -0.27 0.70 15.42
CA PHE A 82 -1.38 1.08 14.57
C PHE A 82 -2.70 1.05 15.35
N VAL A 83 -3.45 2.15 15.25
CA VAL A 83 -4.78 2.29 15.85
C VAL A 83 -5.75 2.56 14.72
N HIS A 84 -6.61 1.58 14.41
CA HIS A 84 -7.54 1.69 13.30
C HIS A 84 -8.90 2.27 13.73
N ASP A 85 -9.61 2.88 12.78
CA ASP A 85 -10.98 3.31 12.99
C ASP A 85 -11.93 2.09 12.98
N VAL A 86 -12.37 1.68 14.13
CA VAL A 86 -13.27 0.51 14.33
C VAL A 86 -14.64 0.66 13.67
N ARG A 87 -15.00 1.86 13.21
CA ARG A 87 -16.28 2.09 12.49
C ARG A 87 -16.22 1.57 11.06
N GLU A 88 -15.04 1.64 10.44
CA GLU A 88 -14.82 1.28 9.04
C GLU A 88 -13.94 0.05 8.86
N LEU A 89 -12.99 -0.15 9.78
CA LEU A 89 -11.97 -1.18 9.66
C LEU A 89 -12.13 -2.26 10.72
N GLU A 90 -11.86 -3.48 10.34
CA GLU A 90 -11.76 -4.63 11.23
C GLU A 90 -10.36 -4.75 11.85
N GLY A 91 -9.33 -4.27 11.15
CA GLY A 91 -7.96 -4.28 11.62
C GLY A 91 -6.94 -3.82 10.59
N VAL A 92 -5.69 -3.81 11.02
CA VAL A 92 -4.51 -3.55 10.21
C VAL A 92 -3.70 -4.84 10.06
N LEU A 93 -3.37 -5.18 8.83
CA LEU A 93 -2.50 -6.30 8.48
C LEU A 93 -1.11 -5.76 8.12
N ALA A 94 -0.06 -6.36 8.65
CA ALA A 94 1.31 -5.98 8.31
C ALA A 94 1.96 -7.07 7.45
N ILE A 95 2.00 -6.86 6.13
CA ILE A 95 2.57 -7.85 5.20
C ILE A 95 4.06 -7.54 4.98
N PRO A 96 4.96 -8.54 5.09
CA PRO A 96 6.38 -8.36 4.77
C PRO A 96 6.58 -7.86 3.33
N LEU A 97 7.49 -6.89 3.15
CA LEU A 97 7.76 -6.33 1.83
C LEU A 97 8.36 -7.37 0.88
N ASP A 98 9.25 -8.22 1.35
CA ASP A 98 9.83 -9.33 0.60
C ASP A 98 8.76 -10.27 0.05
N ARG A 99 7.72 -10.57 0.84
CA ARG A 99 6.58 -11.38 0.39
C ARG A 99 5.77 -10.69 -0.71
N LEU A 100 5.59 -9.37 -0.62
CA LEU A 100 4.90 -8.59 -1.66
C LEU A 100 5.70 -8.54 -2.97
N LEU A 101 7.03 -8.60 -2.86
CA LEU A 101 7.95 -8.57 -4.00
C LEU A 101 8.28 -9.97 -4.55
N ASP A 102 7.88 -11.04 -3.90
CA ASP A 102 8.05 -12.41 -4.38
C ASP A 102 6.94 -12.77 -5.36
N ASP A 103 7.27 -12.86 -6.65
CA ASP A 103 6.30 -13.21 -7.68
C ASP A 103 5.67 -14.59 -7.47
N SER A 104 6.37 -15.51 -6.80
CA SER A 104 5.86 -16.86 -6.48
C SER A 104 4.80 -16.88 -5.38
N ALA A 105 4.73 -15.81 -4.56
CA ALA A 105 3.71 -15.66 -3.53
C ALA A 105 2.34 -15.24 -4.09
N TRP A 106 2.31 -14.74 -5.33
CA TRP A 106 1.09 -14.33 -6.01
C TRP A 106 0.50 -15.47 -6.83
N LEU A 107 -0.72 -15.86 -6.51
CA LEU A 107 -1.44 -16.95 -7.15
C LEU A 107 -2.41 -16.42 -8.21
N GLU A 108 -2.75 -17.25 -9.17
CA GLU A 108 -3.84 -16.98 -10.12
C GLU A 108 -5.12 -17.69 -9.67
N SER A 109 -6.24 -16.97 -9.76
CA SER A 109 -7.55 -17.56 -9.47
C SER A 109 -7.96 -18.55 -10.56
N ASN A 110 -8.77 -19.56 -10.19
CA ASN A 110 -9.38 -20.51 -11.13
C ASN A 110 -10.74 -20.02 -11.66
N GLU A 111 -11.13 -18.78 -11.32
CA GLU A 111 -12.38 -18.17 -11.77
C GLU A 111 -12.34 -17.88 -13.29
N PRO A 112 -13.50 -17.79 -13.97
CA PRO A 112 -13.57 -17.48 -15.41
C PRO A 112 -12.85 -16.17 -15.79
N TRP A 113 -12.91 -15.17 -14.89
CA TRP A 113 -12.14 -13.92 -14.97
C TRP A 113 -10.86 -14.06 -14.15
N ARG A 114 -9.82 -14.56 -14.74
CA ARG A 114 -8.51 -14.75 -14.09
C ARG A 114 -8.03 -13.45 -13.45
N PHE A 115 -7.67 -13.50 -12.17
CA PHE A 115 -7.03 -12.42 -11.45
C PHE A 115 -5.93 -12.96 -10.54
N ARG A 116 -4.93 -12.14 -10.28
CA ARG A 116 -3.87 -12.48 -9.34
C ARG A 116 -4.29 -12.08 -7.93
N TYR A 117 -3.86 -12.85 -6.96
CA TYR A 117 -4.08 -12.57 -5.56
C TYR A 117 -2.93 -13.07 -4.68
N LEU A 118 -2.75 -12.44 -3.54
CA LEU A 118 -1.84 -12.89 -2.50
C LEU A 118 -2.65 -13.24 -1.25
N ALA A 119 -2.52 -14.48 -0.80
CA ALA A 119 -3.11 -14.92 0.45
C ALA A 119 -2.15 -14.63 1.61
N HIS A 120 -2.63 -13.97 2.66
CA HIS A 120 -1.88 -13.69 3.86
C HIS A 120 -2.79 -13.81 5.08
N GLU A 121 -2.45 -14.74 5.99
CA GLU A 121 -3.33 -15.15 7.08
C GLU A 121 -4.73 -15.53 6.58
N GLU A 122 -5.78 -14.96 7.15
CA GLU A 122 -7.18 -15.16 6.72
C GLU A 122 -7.65 -14.13 5.68
N SER A 123 -6.71 -13.42 5.03
CA SER A 123 -6.98 -12.30 4.15
C SER A 123 -6.44 -12.54 2.74
N VAL A 124 -7.04 -11.85 1.77
CA VAL A 124 -6.64 -11.91 0.37
C VAL A 124 -6.46 -10.52 -0.20
N VAL A 125 -5.26 -10.25 -0.72
CA VAL A 125 -4.94 -9.02 -1.47
C VAL A 125 -5.19 -9.28 -2.95
N TRP A 126 -6.07 -8.51 -3.58
CA TRP A 126 -6.45 -8.67 -4.99
C TRP A 126 -6.95 -7.36 -5.61
N GLY A 127 -7.28 -7.37 -6.88
CA GLY A 127 -7.95 -6.26 -7.57
C GLY A 127 -7.09 -5.01 -7.68
N LEU A 128 -7.63 -3.85 -7.30
CA LEU A 128 -6.90 -2.57 -7.38
C LEU A 128 -5.64 -2.59 -6.51
N THR A 129 -5.72 -3.16 -5.32
CA THR A 129 -4.59 -3.26 -4.38
C THR A 129 -3.46 -4.11 -4.97
N GLU A 130 -3.78 -5.25 -5.59
CA GLU A 130 -2.81 -6.07 -6.33
C GLU A 130 -2.14 -5.27 -7.45
N ARG A 131 -2.93 -4.56 -8.27
CA ARG A 131 -2.41 -3.76 -9.38
C ARG A 131 -1.46 -2.67 -8.92
N ILE A 132 -1.74 -2.01 -7.78
CA ILE A 132 -0.87 -1.00 -7.17
C ILE A 132 0.46 -1.65 -6.76
N VAL A 133 0.40 -2.72 -5.96
CA VAL A 133 1.60 -3.41 -5.47
C VAL A 133 2.45 -3.93 -6.63
N TYR A 134 1.82 -4.58 -7.60
CA TYR A 134 2.50 -5.11 -8.78
C TYR A 134 3.15 -4.01 -9.63
N GLY A 135 2.46 -2.88 -9.82
CA GLY A 135 3.00 -1.73 -10.55
C GLY A 135 4.18 -1.07 -9.87
N LEU A 136 4.23 -1.07 -8.53
CA LEU A 136 5.34 -0.52 -7.75
C LEU A 136 6.51 -1.49 -7.57
N ALA A 137 6.29 -2.79 -7.68
CA ALA A 137 7.29 -3.82 -7.39
C ALA A 137 8.61 -3.65 -8.16
N PRO A 138 8.64 -3.33 -9.47
CA PRO A 138 9.90 -3.11 -10.18
C PRO A 138 10.72 -1.96 -9.62
N LYS A 139 10.09 -0.82 -9.29
CA LYS A 139 10.74 0.35 -8.71
C LYS A 139 11.31 0.04 -7.33
N LEU A 140 10.55 -0.68 -6.50
CA LEU A 140 10.98 -1.10 -5.17
C LEU A 140 12.15 -2.09 -5.22
N ARG A 141 12.11 -3.07 -6.12
CA ARG A 141 13.22 -4.03 -6.31
C ARG A 141 14.50 -3.33 -6.74
N GLN A 142 14.40 -2.37 -7.65
CA GLN A 142 15.54 -1.58 -8.11
C GLN A 142 16.15 -0.79 -6.95
N ALA A 143 15.34 -0.05 -6.18
CA ALA A 143 15.81 0.74 -5.05
C ALA A 143 16.51 -0.12 -3.99
N LEU A 144 15.95 -1.29 -3.67
CA LEU A 144 16.54 -2.24 -2.71
C LEU A 144 17.88 -2.83 -3.23
N ALA A 145 18.02 -3.04 -4.53
CA ALA A 145 19.25 -3.56 -5.12
C ALA A 145 20.35 -2.51 -5.11
N GLU A 146 20.02 -1.25 -5.33
CA GLU A 146 20.96 -0.11 -5.29
C GLU A 146 21.49 0.13 -3.86
N ASP A 147 20.62 0.01 -2.84
CA ASP A 147 21.00 0.12 -1.41
C ASP A 147 21.94 -1.00 -0.94
N GLN A 148 21.87 -2.18 -1.55
CA GLN A 148 22.72 -3.34 -1.24
C GLN A 148 24.07 -3.33 -2.00
N SER A 149 24.30 -2.39 -2.90
CA SER A 149 25.58 -2.28 -3.62
C SER A 149 26.64 -1.70 -2.70
N PRO A 150 27.74 -2.43 -2.41
CA PRO A 150 28.79 -1.90 -1.54
C PRO A 150 29.45 -0.69 -2.20
N ASP A 151 29.44 0.40 -1.47
CA ASP A 151 30.26 1.61 -1.53
C ASP A 151 31.16 1.73 -2.79
N GLN A 152 30.80 2.58 -3.73
CA GLN A 152 31.80 3.14 -4.63
C GLN A 152 32.67 4.10 -3.81
N PRO A 153 33.98 3.86 -3.68
CA PRO A 153 34.84 4.80 -2.98
C PRO A 153 34.73 6.15 -3.67
N ALA A 154 34.49 7.19 -2.86
CA ALA A 154 34.52 8.57 -3.31
C ALA A 154 35.80 8.79 -4.11
N ALA A 155 35.64 9.16 -5.38
CA ALA A 155 36.78 9.59 -6.21
C ALA A 155 37.35 10.87 -5.55
N GLU A 156 38.44 10.69 -4.82
CA GLU A 156 39.32 11.81 -4.46
C GLU A 156 39.87 12.43 -5.74
N GLY A 157 39.54 13.68 -5.96
CA GLY A 157 40.04 14.53 -7.01
C GLY A 157 40.10 15.96 -6.55
#